data_0f4f7515e547273eb41eefef255cd098
#
_entry.id   0f4f7515e547273eb41eefef255cd098
#
_cell.length_a   1.000
_cell.length_b   1.000
_cell.length_c   1.000
_cell.angle_alpha   90.00
_cell.angle_beta   90.00
_cell.angle_gamma   90.00
#
_symmetry.space_group_name_H-M   'P 1'
#
loop_
_entity.id
_entity.type
_entity.pdbx_description
1 polymer ?
#
loop_
_entity_poly.entity_id
_entity_poly.type
_entity_poly.pdbx_seq_one_letter_code
_entity_poly.pdbx_strand_id
1 'polypeptide(L)'
;MQLLDKNLGVNKFKQLNELNNEQFNLIFNHAFCLLYPSLYEGFGIPIIEAQRAGCPVISTNYSSIPEIAGKGAILIDKVNEHQIADMLNLLRKDSKVLAELREEGFKNSKRFSWDKCYQQTKDLYKEVFEKYICK
;
A
#
# COMPACT_ATOMS: atom_id res chain seq x y z
N MET A 1 -5.26 22.80 -1.50
CA MET A 1 -5.03 23.10 -2.94
C MET A 1 -4.14 24.31 -3.13
N GLN A 2 -4.46 25.49 -2.58
CA GLN A 2 -3.65 26.72 -2.72
C GLN A 2 -2.16 26.59 -2.36
N LEU A 3 -1.79 25.75 -1.38
CA LEU A 3 -0.40 25.58 -0.97
C LEU A 3 0.41 24.76 -1.99
N LEU A 4 -0.21 23.79 -2.64
CA LEU A 4 0.42 22.97 -3.69
C LEU A 4 0.61 23.79 -4.97
N ASP A 5 -0.37 24.59 -5.35
CA ASP A 5 -0.28 25.50 -6.50
C ASP A 5 0.86 26.52 -6.33
N LYS A 6 1.04 27.02 -5.11
CA LYS A 6 2.08 28.00 -4.80
C LYS A 6 3.50 27.41 -4.88
N ASN A 7 3.68 26.16 -4.46
CA ASN A 7 4.99 25.52 -4.33
C ASN A 7 5.40 24.72 -5.59
N LEU A 8 4.44 24.12 -6.30
CA LEU A 8 4.72 23.25 -7.45
C LEU A 8 4.42 23.92 -8.80
N GLY A 9 3.64 25.00 -8.80
CA GLY A 9 3.13 25.64 -10.02
C GLY A 9 1.91 24.91 -10.62
N VAL A 10 1.18 25.63 -11.43
CA VAL A 10 -0.03 25.15 -12.09
C VAL A 10 0.28 23.93 -12.96
N ASN A 11 -0.55 22.89 -12.87
CA ASN A 11 -0.43 21.63 -13.64
C ASN A 11 0.73 20.68 -13.23
N LYS A 12 1.37 20.88 -12.09
CA LYS A 12 2.40 19.94 -11.57
C LYS A 12 1.81 18.79 -10.77
N PHE A 13 0.57 18.87 -10.38
CA PHE A 13 -0.18 17.79 -9.73
C PHE A 13 -1.62 17.73 -10.24
N LYS A 14 -2.26 16.59 -10.06
CA LYS A 14 -3.66 16.39 -10.38
C LYS A 14 -4.38 15.78 -9.18
N GLN A 15 -5.39 16.45 -8.68
CA GLN A 15 -6.31 15.88 -7.71
C GLN A 15 -7.37 15.06 -8.46
N LEU A 16 -7.52 13.80 -8.06
CA LEU A 16 -8.51 12.89 -8.61
C LEU A 16 -9.56 12.63 -7.52
N ASN A 17 -10.84 12.75 -7.89
CA ASN A 17 -11.96 12.52 -6.99
C ASN A 17 -12.84 11.42 -7.58
N GLU A 18 -13.55 10.68 -6.70
CA GLU A 18 -14.59 9.71 -7.07
C GLU A 18 -14.14 8.66 -8.11
N LEU A 19 -12.94 8.11 -7.91
CA LEU A 19 -12.44 7.05 -8.77
C LEU A 19 -13.13 5.72 -8.44
N ASN A 20 -13.51 4.98 -9.48
CA ASN A 20 -13.93 3.60 -9.34
C ASN A 20 -12.72 2.65 -9.28
N ASN A 21 -12.98 1.37 -8.97
CA ASN A 21 -11.91 0.37 -8.80
C ASN A 21 -11.08 0.14 -10.07
N GLU A 22 -11.70 0.21 -11.25
CA GLU A 22 -10.99 0.06 -12.53
C GLU A 22 -10.01 1.21 -12.76
N GLN A 23 -10.44 2.44 -12.46
CA GLN A 23 -9.61 3.63 -12.57
C GLN A 23 -8.44 3.60 -11.57
N PHE A 24 -8.68 3.18 -10.32
CA PHE A 24 -7.61 2.97 -9.34
C PHE A 24 -6.60 1.93 -9.83
N ASN A 25 -7.07 0.80 -10.34
CA ASN A 25 -6.21 -0.24 -10.86
C ASN A 25 -5.37 0.26 -12.05
N LEU A 26 -5.98 1.03 -12.96
CA LEU A 26 -5.26 1.65 -14.07
C LEU A 26 -4.15 2.59 -13.60
N ILE A 27 -4.44 3.42 -12.59
CA ILE A 27 -3.44 4.33 -12.00
C ILE A 27 -2.28 3.54 -11.41
N PHE A 28 -2.53 2.52 -10.59
CA PHE A 28 -1.47 1.73 -9.99
C PHE A 28 -0.61 0.99 -11.03
N ASN A 29 -1.22 0.47 -12.08
CA ASN A 29 -0.47 -0.19 -13.16
C ASN A 29 0.48 0.75 -13.93
N HIS A 30 0.22 2.05 -13.94
CA HIS A 30 1.01 3.05 -14.66
C HIS A 30 1.83 3.97 -13.75
N ALA A 31 1.59 3.93 -12.44
CA ALA A 31 2.29 4.77 -11.48
C ALA A 31 3.75 4.33 -11.33
N PHE A 32 4.65 5.30 -11.17
CA PHE A 32 6.02 5.05 -10.82
C PHE A 32 6.15 4.39 -9.45
N CYS A 33 5.45 4.91 -8.45
CA CYS A 33 5.29 4.31 -7.12
C CYS A 33 4.04 4.87 -6.42
N LEU A 34 3.56 4.15 -5.41
CA LEU A 34 2.63 4.64 -4.41
C LEU A 34 3.44 5.24 -3.25
N LEU A 35 3.24 6.53 -2.97
CA LEU A 35 3.70 7.16 -1.74
C LEU A 35 2.54 7.22 -0.74
N TYR A 36 2.66 6.45 0.35
CA TYR A 36 1.60 6.29 1.35
C TYR A 36 2.13 6.55 2.78
N PRO A 37 2.44 7.81 3.12
CA PRO A 37 3.08 8.18 4.38
C PRO A 37 2.08 8.32 5.55
N SER A 38 1.26 7.31 5.75
CA SER A 38 0.27 7.28 6.82
C SER A 38 0.93 7.00 8.17
N LEU A 39 0.48 7.68 9.21
CA LEU A 39 0.95 7.47 10.59
C LEU A 39 0.18 6.38 11.32
N TYR A 40 -1.04 6.12 10.89
CA TYR A 40 -1.90 5.10 11.50
C TYR A 40 -2.88 4.51 10.48
N GLU A 41 -2.90 3.20 10.41
CA GLU A 41 -3.83 2.45 9.57
C GLU A 41 -4.41 1.25 10.33
N GLY A 42 -5.69 0.95 10.12
CA GLY A 42 -6.28 -0.29 10.60
C GLY A 42 -5.76 -1.50 9.83
N PHE A 43 -5.52 -1.34 8.52
CA PHE A 43 -5.01 -2.40 7.65
C PHE A 43 -4.03 -1.87 6.58
N GLY A 44 -4.46 -0.97 5.70
CA GLY A 44 -3.63 -0.44 4.60
C GLY A 44 -3.94 -1.09 3.25
N ILE A 45 -5.22 -1.25 2.91
CA ILE A 45 -5.67 -1.84 1.63
C ILE A 45 -4.96 -1.24 0.41
N PRO A 46 -4.75 0.09 0.29
CA PRO A 46 -4.07 0.68 -0.86
C PRO A 46 -2.66 0.12 -1.12
N ILE A 47 -1.95 -0.31 -0.08
CA ILE A 47 -0.62 -0.93 -0.20
C ILE A 47 -0.73 -2.25 -0.96
N ILE A 48 -1.69 -3.10 -0.60
CA ILE A 48 -1.89 -4.41 -1.25
C ILE A 48 -2.37 -4.24 -2.69
N GLU A 49 -3.25 -3.27 -2.94
CA GLU A 49 -3.75 -2.96 -4.28
C GLU A 49 -2.61 -2.51 -5.19
N ALA A 50 -1.76 -1.60 -4.72
CA ALA A 50 -0.57 -1.15 -5.44
C ALA A 50 0.40 -2.32 -5.72
N GLN A 51 0.71 -3.14 -4.71
CA GLN A 51 1.57 -4.31 -4.85
C GLN A 51 1.00 -5.33 -5.85
N ARG A 52 -0.31 -5.55 -5.85
CA ARG A 52 -0.97 -6.45 -6.79
C ARG A 52 -0.89 -5.95 -8.23
N ALA A 53 -0.90 -4.65 -8.42
CA ALA A 53 -0.70 -4.00 -9.72
C ALA A 53 0.78 -3.88 -10.13
N GLY A 54 1.72 -4.36 -9.30
CA GLY A 54 3.15 -4.22 -9.55
C GLY A 54 3.68 -2.80 -9.35
N CYS A 55 2.95 -1.94 -8.63
CA CYS A 55 3.37 -0.61 -8.26
C CYS A 55 4.26 -0.66 -7.01
N PRO A 56 5.51 -0.17 -7.06
CA PRO A 56 6.35 -0.06 -5.88
C PRO A 56 5.73 0.84 -4.82
N VAL A 57 5.96 0.53 -3.55
CA VAL A 57 5.38 1.26 -2.43
C VAL A 57 6.47 1.88 -1.57
N ILE A 58 6.29 3.15 -1.21
CA ILE A 58 7.01 3.83 -0.13
C ILE A 58 5.96 4.16 0.94
N SER A 59 6.16 3.66 2.15
CA SER A 59 5.23 3.87 3.26
C SER A 59 5.98 4.04 4.57
N THR A 60 5.26 4.04 5.69
CA THR A 60 5.84 4.23 7.01
C THR A 60 6.01 2.91 7.75
N ASN A 61 6.90 2.91 8.76
CA ASN A 61 7.11 1.77 9.65
C ASN A 61 6.22 1.87 10.89
N TYR A 62 4.93 2.25 10.70
CA TYR A 62 3.98 2.45 11.79
C TYR A 62 2.74 1.57 11.67
N SER A 63 2.11 1.29 12.83
CA SER A 63 0.83 0.59 12.94
C SER A 63 0.86 -0.78 12.23
N SER A 64 -0.15 -1.11 11.43
CA SER A 64 -0.27 -2.35 10.66
C SER A 64 0.59 -2.39 9.38
N ILE A 65 1.13 -1.25 8.96
CA ILE A 65 1.81 -1.11 7.66
C ILE A 65 2.96 -2.11 7.46
N PRO A 66 3.90 -2.31 8.41
CA PRO A 66 4.99 -3.27 8.22
C PRO A 66 4.52 -4.70 7.99
N GLU A 67 3.49 -5.13 8.72
CA GLU A 67 2.90 -6.47 8.59
C GLU A 67 2.24 -6.65 7.22
N ILE A 68 1.51 -5.62 6.77
CA ILE A 68 0.75 -5.67 5.52
C ILE A 68 1.66 -5.51 4.31
N ALA A 69 2.61 -4.60 4.36
CA ALA A 69 3.51 -4.31 3.24
C ALA A 69 4.57 -5.40 3.01
N GLY A 70 4.97 -6.09 4.07
CA GLY A 70 6.01 -7.11 4.00
C GLY A 70 7.31 -6.56 3.41
N LYS A 71 7.97 -7.34 2.56
CA LYS A 71 9.18 -6.92 1.85
C LYS A 71 8.91 -6.12 0.57
N GLY A 72 7.64 -5.95 0.19
CA GLY A 72 7.22 -5.29 -1.04
C GLY A 72 7.09 -3.76 -0.93
N ALA A 73 7.66 -3.15 0.11
CA ALA A 73 7.67 -1.71 0.28
C ALA A 73 8.97 -1.22 0.91
N ILE A 74 9.34 0.02 0.61
CA ILE A 74 10.31 0.77 1.40
C ILE A 74 9.56 1.39 2.57
N LEU A 75 10.00 1.06 3.79
CA LEU A 75 9.41 1.61 5.02
C LEU A 75 10.32 2.68 5.61
N ILE A 76 9.74 3.84 5.91
CA ILE A 76 10.43 4.97 6.52
C ILE A 76 10.02 5.13 7.98
N ASP A 77 11.00 5.38 8.86
CA ASP A 77 10.77 5.53 10.31
C ASP A 77 10.35 6.95 10.70
N LYS A 78 10.66 7.94 9.86
CA LYS A 78 10.31 9.33 10.10
C LYS A 78 9.66 9.93 8.87
N VAL A 79 8.44 10.43 9.04
CA VAL A 79 7.74 11.11 7.95
C VAL A 79 8.26 12.54 7.82
N ASN A 80 9.27 12.71 6.99
CA ASN A 80 9.79 14.02 6.60
C ASN A 80 10.10 14.07 5.11
N GLU A 81 10.13 15.26 4.55
CA GLU A 81 10.33 15.50 3.12
C GLU A 81 11.69 15.01 2.59
N HIS A 82 12.73 15.09 3.39
CA HIS A 82 14.08 14.67 2.97
C HIS A 82 14.14 13.14 2.80
N GLN A 83 13.67 12.39 3.79
CA GLN A 83 13.66 10.94 3.72
C GLN A 83 12.76 10.41 2.57
N ILE A 84 11.61 11.04 2.35
CA ILE A 84 10.74 10.71 1.22
C ILE A 84 11.44 11.00 -0.10
N ALA A 85 12.07 12.16 -0.24
CA ALA A 85 12.81 12.53 -1.45
C ALA A 85 13.99 11.60 -1.72
N ASP A 86 14.72 11.17 -0.68
CA ASP A 86 15.82 10.21 -0.80
C ASP A 86 15.33 8.85 -1.32
N MET A 87 14.22 8.33 -0.81
CA MET A 87 13.64 7.07 -1.26
C MET A 87 13.11 7.15 -2.69
N LEU A 88 12.47 8.25 -3.06
CA LEU A 88 12.05 8.49 -4.45
C LEU A 88 13.25 8.56 -5.41
N ASN A 89 14.32 9.21 -4.99
CA ASN A 89 15.56 9.30 -5.76
C ASN A 89 16.26 7.93 -5.88
N LEU A 90 16.25 7.12 -4.82
CA LEU A 90 16.75 5.75 -4.84
C LEU A 90 16.01 4.94 -5.92
N LEU A 91 14.69 4.91 -5.88
CA LEU A 91 13.87 4.18 -6.86
C LEU A 91 14.11 4.68 -8.30
N ARG A 92 14.35 5.97 -8.49
CA ARG A 92 14.60 6.55 -9.81
C ARG A 92 15.97 6.17 -10.37
N LYS A 93 16.99 6.02 -9.49
CA LYS A 93 18.38 5.77 -9.90
C LYS A 93 18.71 4.30 -9.99
N ASP A 94 18.03 3.47 -9.20
CA ASP A 94 18.33 2.04 -9.08
C ASP A 94 17.15 1.18 -9.60
N SER A 95 17.26 0.80 -10.87
CA SER A 95 16.26 -0.06 -11.51
C SER A 95 16.19 -1.47 -10.91
N LYS A 96 17.27 -1.93 -10.26
CA LYS A 96 17.31 -3.23 -9.60
C LYS A 96 16.45 -3.23 -8.34
N VAL A 97 16.61 -2.21 -7.49
CA VAL A 97 15.76 -2.02 -6.31
C VAL A 97 14.29 -1.89 -6.72
N LEU A 98 14.01 -1.13 -7.79
CA LEU A 98 12.65 -0.99 -8.32
C LEU A 98 12.04 -2.34 -8.74
N ALA A 99 12.81 -3.18 -9.44
CA ALA A 99 12.38 -4.50 -9.89
C ALA A 99 12.16 -5.46 -8.70
N GLU A 100 13.06 -5.47 -7.73
CA GLU A 100 12.95 -6.28 -6.52
C GLU A 100 11.69 -5.93 -5.71
N LEU A 101 11.40 -4.65 -5.53
CA LEU A 101 10.19 -4.20 -4.84
C LEU A 101 8.91 -4.64 -5.55
N ARG A 102 8.88 -4.58 -6.89
CA ARG A 102 7.75 -5.07 -7.67
C ARG A 102 7.52 -6.57 -7.49
N GLU A 103 8.59 -7.34 -7.56
CA GLU A 103 8.52 -8.79 -7.40
C GLU A 103 8.07 -9.17 -5.99
N GLU A 104 8.71 -8.61 -4.96
CA GLU A 104 8.37 -8.86 -3.56
C GLU A 104 6.96 -8.36 -3.21
N GLY A 105 6.54 -7.22 -3.74
CA GLY A 105 5.17 -6.71 -3.59
C GLY A 105 4.14 -7.66 -4.20
N PHE A 106 4.39 -8.13 -5.40
CA PHE A 106 3.51 -9.09 -6.06
C PHE A 106 3.42 -10.43 -5.29
N LYS A 107 4.53 -10.94 -4.78
CA LYS A 107 4.54 -12.13 -3.91
C LYS A 107 3.74 -11.88 -2.62
N ASN A 108 3.99 -10.73 -1.97
CA ASN A 108 3.32 -10.36 -0.73
C ASN A 108 1.79 -10.23 -0.90
N SER A 109 1.35 -9.60 -1.98
CA SER A 109 -0.09 -9.40 -2.24
C SER A 109 -0.90 -10.70 -2.33
N LYS A 110 -0.26 -11.82 -2.72
CA LYS A 110 -0.89 -13.15 -2.78
C LYS A 110 -1.25 -13.74 -1.40
N ARG A 111 -0.70 -13.19 -0.32
CA ARG A 111 -1.05 -13.61 1.06
C ARG A 111 -2.50 -13.24 1.41
N PHE A 112 -3.06 -12.26 0.72
CA PHE A 112 -4.34 -11.65 1.04
C PHE A 112 -5.39 -11.99 -0.03
N SER A 113 -6.55 -12.49 0.40
CA SER A 113 -7.72 -12.66 -0.43
C SER A 113 -8.98 -12.56 0.42
N TRP A 114 -10.05 -12.06 -0.17
CA TRP A 114 -11.35 -11.97 0.50
C TRP A 114 -11.93 -13.35 0.80
N ASP A 115 -11.71 -14.34 -0.07
CA ASP A 115 -12.16 -15.71 0.16
C ASP A 115 -11.48 -16.33 1.38
N LYS A 116 -10.15 -16.15 1.51
CA LYS A 116 -9.41 -16.60 2.69
C LYS A 116 -9.91 -15.90 3.96
N CYS A 117 -10.12 -14.60 3.92
CA CYS A 117 -10.67 -13.82 5.03
C CYS A 117 -12.05 -14.35 5.44
N TYR A 118 -12.92 -14.57 4.46
CA TYR A 118 -14.26 -15.13 4.70
C TYR A 118 -14.20 -16.52 5.34
N GLN A 119 -13.38 -17.44 4.80
CA GLN A 119 -13.28 -18.79 5.35
C GLN A 119 -12.74 -18.79 6.77
N GLN A 120 -11.66 -18.06 7.04
CA GLN A 120 -11.10 -17.97 8.39
C GLN A 120 -12.09 -17.37 9.40
N THR A 121 -12.82 -16.34 9.00
CA THR A 121 -13.86 -15.74 9.85
C THR A 121 -14.99 -16.74 10.12
N LYS A 122 -15.48 -17.42 9.09
CA LYS A 122 -16.51 -18.43 9.21
C LYS A 122 -16.10 -19.59 10.13
N ASP A 123 -14.87 -20.07 9.99
CA ASP A 123 -14.35 -21.17 10.78
C ASP A 123 -14.21 -20.76 12.25
N LEU A 124 -13.76 -19.53 12.53
CA LEU A 124 -13.70 -18.98 13.88
C LEU A 124 -15.11 -18.90 14.51
N TYR A 125 -16.13 -18.43 13.78
CA TYR A 125 -17.49 -18.39 14.27
C TYR A 125 -18.03 -19.78 14.60
N LYS A 126 -17.72 -20.79 13.79
CA LYS A 126 -18.13 -22.17 14.06
C LYS A 126 -17.46 -22.71 15.33
N GLU A 127 -16.14 -22.53 15.45
CA GLU A 127 -15.38 -22.96 16.63
C GLU A 127 -15.96 -22.35 17.92
N VAL A 128 -16.20 -21.04 17.91
CA VAL A 128 -16.79 -20.34 19.07
C VAL A 128 -18.19 -20.87 19.38
N PHE A 129 -19.02 -21.07 18.35
CA PHE A 129 -20.37 -21.59 18.52
C PHE A 129 -20.37 -23.01 19.15
N GLU A 130 -19.58 -23.92 18.62
CA GLU A 130 -19.46 -25.28 19.13
C GLU A 130 -18.91 -25.31 20.56
N LYS A 131 -17.93 -24.48 20.86
CA LYS A 131 -17.27 -24.45 22.18
C LYS A 131 -18.13 -23.85 23.29
N TYR A 132 -18.96 -22.86 23.00
CA TYR A 132 -19.62 -22.06 24.02
C TYR A 132 -21.17 -22.09 23.98
N ILE A 133 -21.78 -22.50 22.88
CA ILE A 133 -23.23 -22.45 22.70
C ILE A 133 -23.86 -23.86 22.62
N CYS A 134 -23.13 -24.85 22.11
CA CYS A 134 -23.58 -26.24 22.00
C CYS A 134 -23.18 -27.12 23.20
N LYS A 135 -23.07 -26.55 24.41
CA LYS A 135 -22.87 -27.29 25.64
C LYS A 135 -24.16 -27.51 26.37
#